data_4391b730844c6a973c72cfce12af52f4
#
_entry.id   4391b730844c6a973c72cfce12af52f4
#
_cell.length_a   1.000
_cell.length_b   1.000
_cell.length_c   1.000
_cell.angle_alpha   90.00
_cell.angle_beta   90.00
_cell.angle_gamma   90.00
#
_symmetry.space_group_name_H-M   'P 1'
#
loop_
_entity.id
_entity.type
_entity.pdbx_description
1 polymer ?
#
loop_
_entity_poly.entity_id
_entity_poly.type
_entity_poly.pdbx_seq_one_letter_code
_entity_poly.pdbx_strand_id
1 'polypeptide(L)'
;MNYCYECGHKLVMKELEHEGRIPFCTSCRQFRFPIFSTAISMVTLNPKRDKLLMIQQYGKPNNILVAGYVNKEESAEDALVREMQEEIGRKVLQYRFLKSEYFPKTNTLIFNFAVIIDSESLED
;
A
#
# COMPACT_ATOMS: atom_id res chain seq x y z
N MET A 1 8.00 7.67 17.57
CA MET A 1 8.48 8.89 16.88
C MET A 1 8.90 9.91 17.93
N ASN A 2 10.15 10.32 17.87
CA ASN A 2 10.71 11.26 18.85
C ASN A 2 11.00 12.65 18.28
N TYR A 3 11.10 12.74 16.97
CA TYR A 3 11.43 13.98 16.27
C TYR A 3 10.44 14.25 15.14
N CYS A 4 10.20 15.54 14.88
CA CYS A 4 9.29 15.95 13.80
C CYS A 4 9.89 15.61 12.43
N TYR A 5 9.12 14.96 11.58
CA TYR A 5 9.60 14.59 10.26
C TYR A 5 9.71 15.79 9.30
N GLU A 6 9.06 16.90 9.61
CA GLU A 6 9.14 18.11 8.80
C GLU A 6 10.32 19.00 9.17
N CYS A 7 10.51 19.28 10.46
CA CYS A 7 11.51 20.27 10.91
C CYS A 7 12.62 19.68 11.78
N GLY A 8 12.51 18.43 12.20
CA GLY A 8 13.51 17.77 13.03
C GLY A 8 13.47 18.14 14.51
N HIS A 9 12.55 18.99 14.92
CA HIS A 9 12.43 19.41 16.32
C HIS A 9 11.98 18.23 17.19
N LYS A 10 12.48 18.16 18.43
CA LYS A 10 12.08 17.10 19.34
C LYS A 10 10.60 17.26 19.71
N LEU A 11 9.87 16.14 19.64
CA LEU A 11 8.44 16.14 19.93
C LEU A 11 8.17 16.05 21.42
N VAL A 12 7.07 16.66 21.86
CA VAL A 12 6.56 16.56 23.23
C VAL A 12 5.19 15.86 23.17
N MET A 13 4.82 15.24 24.28
CA MET A 13 3.50 14.60 24.36
C MET A 13 2.47 15.65 24.75
N LYS A 14 1.37 15.71 24.00
CA LYS A 14 0.31 16.68 24.26
C LYS A 14 -1.05 16.00 24.13
N GLU A 15 -2.00 16.37 24.98
CA GLU A 15 -3.36 15.86 24.95
C GLU A 15 -4.07 16.32 23.67
N LEU A 16 -4.62 15.36 22.94
CA LEU A 16 -5.53 15.62 21.81
C LEU A 16 -6.89 15.07 22.19
N GLU A 17 -7.92 15.91 22.17
CA GLU A 17 -9.27 15.54 22.58
C GLU A 17 -9.74 14.27 21.87
N HIS A 18 -10.23 13.32 22.67
CA HIS A 18 -10.71 12.00 22.23
C HIS A 18 -9.62 11.04 21.71
N GLU A 19 -8.35 11.49 21.67
CA GLU A 19 -7.26 10.65 21.13
C GLU A 19 -6.19 10.32 22.18
N GLY A 20 -6.20 11.00 23.34
CA GLY A 20 -5.19 10.82 24.37
C GLY A 20 -3.95 11.64 24.11
N ARG A 21 -2.81 11.15 24.57
CA ARG A 21 -1.53 11.87 24.45
C ARG A 21 -0.84 11.50 23.14
N ILE A 22 -0.63 12.50 22.31
CA ILE A 22 -0.07 12.33 20.96
C ILE A 22 1.21 13.20 20.85
N PRO A 23 2.24 12.72 20.14
CA PRO A 23 3.42 13.55 19.88
C PRO A 23 3.05 14.84 19.17
N PHE A 24 3.61 15.95 19.66
CA PHE A 24 3.31 17.29 19.15
C PHE A 24 4.60 18.05 18.87
N CYS A 25 4.67 18.69 17.70
CA CYS A 25 5.80 19.57 17.36
C CYS A 25 5.47 21.00 17.74
N THR A 26 6.20 21.56 18.72
CA THR A 26 5.98 22.93 19.18
C THR A 26 6.44 23.97 18.16
N SER A 27 7.37 23.59 17.28
CA SER A 27 7.85 24.46 16.21
C SER A 27 6.83 24.58 15.07
N CYS A 28 6.35 23.45 14.56
CA CYS A 28 5.34 23.44 13.50
C CYS A 28 3.93 23.65 14.01
N ARG A 29 3.70 23.48 15.32
CA ARG A 29 2.38 23.55 15.97
C ARG A 29 1.42 22.52 15.37
N GLN A 30 1.91 21.30 15.21
CA GLN A 30 1.15 20.20 14.61
C GLN A 30 1.35 18.93 15.41
N PHE A 31 0.29 18.13 15.51
CA PHE A 31 0.38 16.77 16.02
C PHE A 31 1.04 15.89 14.98
N ARG A 32 1.79 14.89 15.45
CA ARG A 32 2.47 13.94 14.57
C ARG A 32 2.02 12.52 14.90
N PHE A 33 1.46 11.86 13.92
CA PHE A 33 0.96 10.50 14.04
C PHE A 33 2.00 9.52 13.50
N PRO A 34 1.86 8.21 13.79
CA PRO A 34 2.85 7.24 13.32
C PRO A 34 3.07 7.30 11.82
N ILE A 35 4.32 7.18 11.40
CA ILE A 35 4.70 7.14 9.99
C ILE A 35 4.98 5.69 9.62
N PHE A 36 4.37 5.23 8.55
CA PHE A 36 4.59 3.90 8.00
C PHE A 36 4.34 3.94 6.49
N SER A 37 4.96 3.01 5.78
CA SER A 37 4.70 2.89 4.35
C SER A 37 3.37 2.16 4.13
N THR A 38 2.74 2.43 3.01
CA THR A 38 1.48 1.80 2.62
C THR A 38 1.67 1.09 1.29
N ALA A 39 1.24 -0.15 1.22
CA ALA A 39 1.38 -0.96 0.03
C ALA A 39 0.06 -1.64 -0.32
N ILE A 40 -0.03 -2.10 -1.54
CA ILE A 40 -1.13 -2.92 -2.00
C ILE A 40 -0.58 -4.24 -2.50
N SER A 41 -1.38 -5.29 -2.36
CA SER A 41 -1.10 -6.61 -2.91
C SER A 41 -2.35 -7.08 -3.62
N MET A 42 -2.18 -7.70 -4.78
CA MET A 42 -3.30 -8.04 -5.66
C MET A 42 -3.31 -9.52 -5.99
N VAL A 43 -4.41 -10.19 -5.66
CA VAL A 43 -4.73 -11.51 -6.18
C VAL A 43 -5.39 -11.26 -7.53
N THR A 44 -4.63 -11.46 -8.62
CA THR A 44 -5.03 -11.05 -9.97
C THR A 44 -5.55 -12.24 -10.76
N LEU A 45 -6.78 -12.10 -11.24
CA LEU A 45 -7.48 -13.16 -11.95
C LEU A 45 -7.85 -12.71 -13.36
N ASN A 46 -7.96 -13.69 -14.29
CA ASN A 46 -8.51 -13.43 -15.62
C ASN A 46 -10.03 -13.26 -15.53
N PRO A 47 -10.71 -12.77 -16.60
CA PRO A 47 -12.16 -12.54 -16.57
C PRO A 47 -12.99 -13.77 -16.18
N LYS A 48 -12.55 -14.96 -16.53
CA LYS A 48 -13.24 -16.20 -16.16
C LYS A 48 -12.98 -16.63 -14.72
N ARG A 49 -12.04 -15.97 -14.03
CA ARG A 49 -11.65 -16.26 -12.64
C ARG A 49 -11.12 -17.69 -12.43
N ASP A 50 -10.58 -18.29 -13.48
CA ASP A 50 -10.02 -19.65 -13.40
C ASP A 50 -8.49 -19.69 -13.44
N LYS A 51 -7.85 -18.52 -13.57
CA LYS A 51 -6.39 -18.41 -13.59
C LYS A 51 -5.92 -17.27 -12.70
N LEU A 52 -4.85 -17.53 -11.96
CA LEU A 52 -4.22 -16.58 -11.07
C LEU A 52 -2.88 -16.12 -11.66
N LEU A 53 -2.69 -14.80 -11.71
CA LEU A 53 -1.43 -14.23 -12.17
C LEU A 53 -0.44 -14.10 -11.02
N MET A 54 0.77 -14.60 -11.22
CA MET A 54 1.90 -14.36 -10.33
C MET A 54 3.08 -13.92 -11.17
N ILE A 55 3.93 -13.08 -10.61
CA ILE A 55 5.09 -12.53 -11.32
C ILE A 55 6.39 -12.96 -10.65
N GLN A 56 7.47 -12.93 -11.43
CA GLN A 56 8.82 -13.13 -10.91
C GLN A 56 9.53 -11.79 -11.00
N GLN A 57 9.88 -11.24 -9.84
CA GLN A 57 10.55 -9.94 -9.79
C GLN A 57 12.07 -10.12 -9.69
N TYR A 58 12.80 -9.24 -10.37
CA TYR A 58 14.25 -9.13 -10.27
C TYR A 58 14.99 -10.45 -10.57
N GLY A 59 14.42 -11.26 -11.46
CA GLY A 59 15.03 -12.53 -11.85
C GLY A 59 15.04 -13.61 -10.78
N LYS A 60 14.33 -13.41 -9.69
CA LYS A 60 14.21 -14.41 -8.62
C LYS A 60 13.30 -15.55 -9.05
N PRO A 61 13.58 -16.80 -8.65
CA PRO A 61 12.79 -17.95 -9.09
C PRO A 61 11.40 -18.03 -8.45
N ASN A 62 11.16 -17.31 -7.35
CA ASN A 62 9.89 -17.37 -6.64
C ASN A 62 8.82 -16.53 -7.34
N ASN A 63 7.62 -17.11 -7.47
CA ASN A 63 6.46 -16.39 -7.97
C ASN A 63 5.82 -15.62 -6.82
N ILE A 64 5.46 -14.37 -7.08
CA ILE A 64 4.80 -13.51 -6.09
C ILE A 64 3.56 -12.87 -6.70
N LEU A 65 2.67 -12.41 -5.84
CA LEU A 65 1.51 -11.63 -6.27
C LEU A 65 1.97 -10.26 -6.75
N VAL A 66 1.18 -9.64 -7.64
CA VAL A 66 1.44 -8.27 -8.06
C VAL A 66 1.29 -7.38 -6.85
N ALA A 67 2.27 -6.52 -6.59
CA ALA A 67 2.28 -5.67 -5.40
C ALA A 67 3.05 -4.38 -5.69
N GLY A 68 2.79 -3.36 -4.89
CA GLY A 68 3.51 -2.11 -4.99
C GLY A 68 3.14 -1.16 -3.86
N TYR A 69 3.85 -0.05 -3.78
CA TYR A 69 3.61 0.95 -2.76
C TYR A 69 2.60 1.99 -3.23
N VAL A 70 1.80 2.48 -2.28
CA VAL A 70 0.91 3.61 -2.52
C VAL A 70 1.75 4.88 -2.42
N ASN A 71 1.66 5.73 -3.43
CA ASN A 71 2.39 7.00 -3.45
C ASN A 71 1.66 8.06 -2.64
N LYS A 72 2.39 9.11 -2.27
CA LYS A 72 1.79 10.26 -1.60
C LYS A 72 0.67 10.83 -2.48
N GLU A 73 -0.45 11.18 -1.83
CA GLU A 73 -1.62 11.78 -2.49
C GLU A 73 -2.35 10.83 -3.44
N GLU A 74 -2.09 9.54 -3.30
CA GLU A 74 -2.73 8.50 -4.11
C GLU A 74 -3.61 7.64 -3.22
N SER A 75 -4.80 7.28 -3.68
CA SER A 75 -5.63 6.30 -2.97
C SER A 75 -5.11 4.88 -3.23
N ALA A 76 -5.50 3.94 -2.38
CA ALA A 76 -5.13 2.54 -2.59
C ALA A 76 -5.71 2.03 -3.92
N GLU A 77 -6.92 2.45 -4.26
CA GLU A 77 -7.57 2.06 -5.51
C GLU A 77 -6.84 2.61 -6.74
N ASP A 78 -6.40 3.86 -6.68
CA ASP A 78 -5.62 4.46 -7.77
C ASP A 78 -4.26 3.79 -7.90
N ALA A 79 -3.63 3.44 -6.76
CA ALA A 79 -2.37 2.70 -6.76
C ALA A 79 -2.53 1.34 -7.42
N LEU A 80 -3.65 0.67 -7.16
CA LEU A 80 -3.96 -0.64 -7.75
C LEU A 80 -4.01 -0.55 -9.28
N VAL A 81 -4.72 0.43 -9.81
CA VAL A 81 -4.83 0.63 -11.26
C VAL A 81 -3.48 0.97 -11.88
N ARG A 82 -2.74 1.88 -11.23
CA ARG A 82 -1.41 2.30 -11.71
C ARG A 82 -0.42 1.14 -11.71
N GLU A 83 -0.34 0.38 -10.60
CA GLU A 83 0.60 -0.75 -10.49
C GLU A 83 0.28 -1.83 -11.50
N MET A 84 -1.00 -2.10 -11.74
CA MET A 84 -1.42 -3.09 -12.72
C MET A 84 -0.95 -2.69 -14.13
N GLN A 85 -1.08 -1.41 -14.47
CA GLN A 85 -0.63 -0.90 -15.75
C GLN A 85 0.90 -0.93 -15.88
N GLU A 86 1.61 -0.50 -14.83
CA GLU A 86 3.08 -0.45 -14.85
C GLU A 86 3.72 -1.84 -14.87
N GLU A 87 3.21 -2.77 -14.05
CA GLU A 87 3.84 -4.08 -13.88
C GLU A 87 3.50 -5.05 -15.01
N ILE A 88 2.28 -5.06 -15.50
CA ILE A 88 1.86 -6.04 -16.50
C ILE A 88 1.10 -5.44 -17.69
N GLY A 89 0.90 -4.12 -17.73
CA GLY A 89 0.24 -3.46 -18.85
C GLY A 89 -1.20 -3.88 -19.06
N ARG A 90 -1.92 -4.23 -17.99
CA ARG A 90 -3.30 -4.70 -18.07
C ARG A 90 -4.27 -3.72 -17.43
N LYS A 91 -5.49 -3.71 -17.94
CA LYS A 91 -6.56 -2.87 -17.44
C LYS A 91 -7.33 -3.61 -16.35
N VAL A 92 -7.64 -2.93 -15.26
CA VAL A 92 -8.46 -3.49 -14.19
C VAL A 92 -9.92 -3.37 -14.58
N LEU A 93 -10.61 -4.50 -14.65
CA LEU A 93 -12.04 -4.53 -14.94
C LEU A 93 -12.87 -4.42 -13.67
N GLN A 94 -12.37 -5.03 -12.59
CA GLN A 94 -13.11 -5.12 -11.34
C GLN A 94 -12.13 -5.38 -10.21
N TYR A 95 -12.39 -4.84 -9.04
CA TYR A 95 -11.59 -5.14 -7.86
C TYR A 95 -12.47 -5.21 -6.62
N ARG A 96 -11.97 -5.90 -5.60
CA ARG A 96 -12.63 -6.01 -4.30
C ARG A 96 -11.60 -6.02 -3.20
N PHE A 97 -11.81 -5.22 -2.17
CA PHE A 97 -10.95 -5.22 -0.99
C PHE A 97 -11.17 -6.50 -0.19
N LEU A 98 -10.09 -7.17 0.18
CA LEU A 98 -10.13 -8.41 0.97
C LEU A 98 -9.87 -8.14 2.45
N LYS A 99 -8.68 -7.62 2.76
CA LYS A 99 -8.29 -7.30 4.14
C LYS A 99 -7.00 -6.49 4.13
N SER A 100 -6.72 -5.83 5.26
CA SER A 100 -5.42 -5.20 5.47
C SER A 100 -4.58 -6.05 6.42
N GLU A 101 -3.27 -5.90 6.31
CA GLU A 101 -2.29 -6.56 7.17
C GLU A 101 -1.16 -5.59 7.45
N TYR A 102 -0.61 -5.67 8.66
CA TYR A 102 0.57 -4.88 8.99
C TYR A 102 1.79 -5.78 9.00
N PHE A 103 2.81 -5.40 8.23
CA PHE A 103 4.07 -6.12 8.14
C PHE A 103 5.12 -5.41 9.00
N PRO A 104 5.42 -5.93 10.20
CA PRO A 104 6.32 -5.20 11.12
C PRO A 104 7.76 -5.10 10.64
N LYS A 105 8.23 -6.06 9.86
CA LYS A 105 9.62 -6.09 9.39
C LYS A 105 9.99 -4.85 8.57
N THR A 106 9.06 -4.34 7.79
CA THR A 106 9.27 -3.15 6.96
C THR A 106 8.40 -1.98 7.38
N ASN A 107 7.68 -2.10 8.49
CA ASN A 107 6.76 -1.05 8.96
C ASN A 107 5.79 -0.65 7.85
N THR A 108 5.09 -1.62 7.28
CA THR A 108 4.21 -1.40 6.14
C THR A 108 2.80 -1.87 6.42
N LEU A 109 1.82 -1.00 6.14
CA LEU A 109 0.41 -1.38 6.14
C LEU A 109 0.05 -1.82 4.72
N ILE A 110 -0.41 -3.05 4.57
CA ILE A 110 -0.71 -3.66 3.27
C ILE A 110 -2.20 -3.84 3.11
N PHE A 111 -2.75 -3.34 2.00
CA PHE A 111 -4.14 -3.56 1.61
C PHE A 111 -4.17 -4.65 0.54
N ASN A 112 -4.90 -5.74 0.80
CA ASN A 112 -5.00 -6.86 -0.13
C ASN A 112 -6.30 -6.77 -0.90
N PHE A 113 -6.20 -6.87 -2.24
CA PHE A 113 -7.34 -6.81 -3.16
C PHE A 113 -7.40 -8.04 -4.04
N ALA A 114 -8.62 -8.45 -4.39
CA ALA A 114 -8.84 -9.36 -5.50
C ALA A 114 -9.13 -8.50 -6.74
N VAL A 115 -8.49 -8.79 -7.86
CA VAL A 115 -8.55 -7.96 -9.07
C VAL A 115 -8.84 -8.85 -10.28
N ILE A 116 -9.72 -8.39 -11.15
CA ILE A 116 -10.00 -9.05 -12.44
C ILE A 116 -9.48 -8.12 -13.53
N ILE A 117 -8.63 -8.65 -14.40
CA ILE A 117 -8.02 -7.90 -15.50
C ILE A 117 -8.66 -8.25 -16.84
N ASP A 118 -8.34 -7.49 -17.88
CA ASP A 118 -8.95 -7.55 -19.21
C ASP A 118 -8.35 -8.61 -20.13
N SER A 119 -7.68 -9.63 -19.59
CA SER A 119 -7.01 -10.64 -20.40
C SER A 119 -7.33 -12.05 -19.95
N GLU A 120 -7.66 -12.92 -20.90
CA GLU A 120 -7.81 -14.35 -20.63
C GLU A 120 -6.46 -15.04 -20.52
N SER A 121 -5.41 -14.47 -21.13
CA SER A 121 -4.05 -15.00 -21.08
C SER A 121 -3.27 -14.29 -19.98
N LEU A 122 -2.76 -15.05 -19.03
CA LEU A 122 -1.95 -14.53 -17.93
C LEU A 122 -0.46 -14.85 -18.13
N GLU A 123 0.00 -14.68 -19.36
CA GLU A 123 1.42 -14.83 -19.69
C GLU A 123 2.16 -13.52 -19.39
N ASP A 124 3.30 -13.66 -18.76
CA ASP A 124 4.17 -12.54 -18.39
C ASP A 124 5.07 -12.10 -19.55
#